data_9fcc387b0d4db1b11ba79ca149ac30a8
#
_entry.id   9fcc387b0d4db1b11ba79ca149ac30a8
#
_cell.length_a   1.000
_cell.length_b   1.000
_cell.length_c   1.000
_cell.angle_alpha   90.00
_cell.angle_beta   90.00
_cell.angle_gamma   90.00
#
_symmetry.space_group_name_H-M   'P 1'
#
loop_
_entity.id
_entity.type
_entity.pdbx_description
1 polymer ?
#
loop_
_entity_poly.entity_id
_entity_poly.type
_entity_poly.pdbx_seq_one_letter_code
_entity_poly.pdbx_strand_id
1 'polypeptide(L)'
;MGSSQATTEFRRRRKENLIQVMGGKCAICGYQKNHGALEFHHLIPEQKSYGIAAQGTCHNLQRDLEEVHKCILICANCHREIHAGSYSLEELQHYQYYDDVFAEALLIENQKKQGLIKESFYCLNCGKEITKDSQSGLCGECVRKTKRVCERPSREELKNLIRTTPFTQIAKQYNVSDNAIRKWCDSYNLPRKSTVIKNYTNDEWQLV
;
A
#
# COMPACT_ATOMS: atom_id res chain seq x y z
N MET A 1 13.90 -12.62 -20.79
CA MET A 1 14.23 -13.85 -20.02
C MET A 1 13.21 -14.91 -20.38
N GLY A 2 13.63 -16.14 -20.71
CA GLY A 2 12.72 -17.23 -21.07
C GLY A 2 11.86 -17.64 -19.87
N SER A 3 10.66 -18.19 -20.11
CA SER A 3 9.71 -18.60 -19.05
C SER A 3 10.33 -19.58 -18.02
N SER A 4 11.28 -20.42 -18.43
CA SER A 4 12.02 -21.35 -17.59
C SER A 4 12.90 -20.65 -16.51
N GLN A 5 13.59 -19.57 -16.86
CA GLN A 5 14.43 -18.82 -15.92
C GLN A 5 13.59 -18.06 -14.87
N ALA A 6 12.46 -17.48 -15.31
CA ALA A 6 11.53 -16.79 -14.41
C ALA A 6 10.93 -17.77 -13.39
N THR A 7 10.57 -18.99 -13.82
CA THR A 7 10.04 -20.04 -12.94
C THR A 7 11.09 -20.49 -11.92
N THR A 8 12.34 -20.68 -12.34
CA THR A 8 13.44 -21.08 -11.46
C THR A 8 13.71 -20.01 -10.41
N GLU A 9 13.74 -18.74 -10.81
CA GLU A 9 13.95 -17.62 -9.89
C GLU A 9 12.79 -17.45 -8.91
N PHE A 10 11.54 -17.65 -9.37
CA PHE A 10 10.37 -17.66 -8.49
C PHE A 10 10.48 -18.76 -7.42
N ARG A 11 10.83 -19.99 -7.81
CA ARG A 11 11.01 -21.12 -6.87
C ARG A 11 12.13 -20.85 -5.87
N ARG A 12 13.25 -20.29 -6.33
CA ARG A 12 14.38 -19.93 -5.47
C ARG A 12 13.95 -18.91 -4.41
N ARG A 13 13.29 -17.81 -4.81
CA ARG A 13 12.79 -16.79 -3.88
C ARG A 13 11.77 -17.33 -2.91
N ARG A 14 10.88 -18.21 -3.37
CA ARG A 14 9.89 -18.84 -2.52
C ARG A 14 10.57 -19.69 -1.44
N LYS A 15 11.53 -20.57 -1.82
CA LYS A 15 12.30 -21.38 -0.87
C LYS A 15 13.04 -20.50 0.12
N GLU A 16 13.64 -19.41 -0.32
CA GLU A 16 14.34 -18.44 0.52
C GLU A 16 13.41 -17.87 1.61
N ASN A 17 12.22 -17.42 1.23
CA ASN A 17 11.23 -16.90 2.17
C ASN A 17 10.82 -17.95 3.22
N LEU A 18 10.61 -19.20 2.82
CA LEU A 18 10.27 -20.28 3.75
C LEU A 18 11.42 -20.59 4.70
N ILE A 19 12.68 -20.53 4.23
CA ILE A 19 13.87 -20.66 5.07
C ILE A 19 13.91 -19.55 6.12
N GLN A 20 13.61 -18.29 5.74
CA GLN A 20 13.58 -17.16 6.67
C GLN A 20 12.49 -17.31 7.73
N VAL A 21 11.28 -17.75 7.37
CA VAL A 21 10.21 -18.08 8.33
C VAL A 21 10.67 -19.07 9.39
N MET A 22 11.57 -19.99 9.02
CA MET A 22 12.12 -21.01 9.91
C MET A 22 13.46 -20.62 10.56
N GLY A 23 13.79 -19.33 10.60
CA GLY A 23 14.96 -18.79 11.32
C GLY A 23 16.26 -18.74 10.52
N GLY A 24 16.27 -19.09 9.22
CA GLY A 24 17.39 -18.88 8.29
C GLY A 24 18.62 -19.76 8.52
N LYS A 25 18.60 -20.69 9.45
CA LYS A 25 19.74 -21.54 9.84
C LYS A 25 19.32 -22.96 10.23
N CYS A 26 20.26 -23.88 10.19
CA CYS A 26 20.04 -25.21 10.74
C CYS A 26 19.70 -25.12 12.23
N ALA A 27 18.54 -25.66 12.62
CA ALA A 27 18.05 -25.60 13.99
C ALA A 27 18.96 -26.40 14.97
N ILE A 28 19.65 -27.45 14.50
CA ILE A 28 20.50 -28.31 15.33
C ILE A 28 21.90 -27.73 15.49
N CYS A 29 22.63 -27.45 14.38
CA CYS A 29 24.03 -27.05 14.43
C CYS A 29 24.30 -25.57 14.11
N GLY A 30 23.28 -24.79 13.81
CA GLY A 30 23.41 -23.36 13.50
C GLY A 30 24.01 -23.04 12.13
N TYR A 31 24.23 -24.00 11.24
CA TYR A 31 24.76 -23.77 9.90
C TYR A 31 23.85 -22.81 9.09
N GLN A 32 24.46 -21.75 8.53
CA GLN A 32 23.72 -20.72 7.76
C GLN A 32 24.50 -20.17 6.55
N LYS A 33 25.63 -20.77 6.18
CA LYS A 33 26.50 -20.23 5.12
C LYS A 33 25.89 -20.30 3.72
N ASN A 34 25.10 -21.33 3.46
CA ASN A 34 24.45 -21.52 2.16
C ASN A 34 23.05 -22.12 2.33
N HIS A 35 22.03 -21.37 1.99
CA HIS A 35 20.64 -21.81 2.07
C HIS A 35 20.31 -22.98 1.13
N GLY A 36 21.12 -23.21 0.09
CA GLY A 36 21.01 -24.39 -0.76
C GLY A 36 21.24 -25.71 -0.01
N ALA A 37 22.03 -25.68 1.08
CA ALA A 37 22.31 -26.82 1.92
C ALA A 37 21.31 -26.98 3.09
N LEU A 38 20.30 -26.10 3.19
CA LEU A 38 19.23 -26.22 4.18
C LEU A 38 18.04 -26.97 3.57
N GLU A 39 17.49 -27.86 4.37
CA GLU A 39 16.41 -28.79 4.00
C GLU A 39 15.30 -28.75 5.05
N PHE A 40 14.06 -28.98 4.59
CA PHE A 40 12.89 -29.06 5.47
C PHE A 40 12.66 -30.53 5.82
N HIS A 41 12.74 -30.90 7.10
CA HIS A 41 12.53 -32.23 7.61
C HIS A 41 11.18 -32.28 8.37
N HIS A 42 10.25 -33.10 7.91
CA HIS A 42 8.97 -33.30 8.60
C HIS A 42 9.18 -34.05 9.91
N LEU A 43 8.70 -33.47 11.02
CA LEU A 43 8.77 -34.11 12.33
C LEU A 43 7.97 -35.41 12.38
N ILE A 44 6.81 -35.42 11.74
CA ILE A 44 5.89 -36.57 11.68
C ILE A 44 5.68 -36.91 10.20
N PRO A 45 6.29 -37.98 9.67
CA PRO A 45 6.22 -38.32 8.24
C PRO A 45 4.78 -38.49 7.70
N GLU A 46 3.87 -38.99 8.53
CA GLU A 46 2.46 -39.23 8.18
C GLU A 46 1.69 -37.93 7.93
N GLN A 47 2.15 -36.80 8.49
CA GLN A 47 1.53 -35.48 8.30
C GLN A 47 2.03 -34.77 7.05
N LYS A 48 3.01 -35.33 6.34
CA LYS A 48 3.56 -34.77 5.13
C LYS A 48 2.52 -34.80 4.01
N SER A 49 2.15 -33.61 3.49
CA SER A 49 1.25 -33.50 2.36
C SER A 49 2.01 -33.55 1.02
N TYR A 50 3.21 -32.97 0.94
CA TYR A 50 4.08 -33.00 -0.23
C TYR A 50 5.53 -32.64 0.11
N GLY A 51 6.45 -32.87 -0.83
CA GLY A 51 7.88 -32.51 -0.68
C GLY A 51 8.14 -31.07 -1.10
N ILE A 52 8.45 -30.19 -0.16
CA ILE A 52 8.67 -28.76 -0.40
C ILE A 52 9.82 -28.51 -1.38
N ALA A 53 10.90 -29.31 -1.27
CA ALA A 53 12.09 -29.14 -2.10
C ALA A 53 12.00 -29.85 -3.47
N ALA A 54 11.34 -31.02 -3.52
CA ALA A 54 11.36 -31.91 -4.68
C ALA A 54 10.41 -31.49 -5.82
N GLN A 55 9.25 -30.94 -5.48
CA GLN A 55 8.24 -30.55 -6.48
C GLN A 55 8.26 -29.05 -6.79
N GLY A 56 9.22 -28.33 -6.20
CA GLY A 56 9.27 -26.88 -6.27
C GLY A 56 7.98 -26.29 -5.73
N THR A 57 8.06 -25.26 -4.97
CA THR A 57 6.98 -24.47 -4.41
C THR A 57 5.98 -24.00 -5.50
N CYS A 58 5.17 -24.92 -6.02
CA CYS A 58 4.17 -24.66 -7.07
C CYS A 58 2.80 -24.31 -6.49
N HIS A 59 2.62 -24.51 -5.19
CA HIS A 59 1.37 -24.25 -4.50
C HIS A 59 1.24 -22.75 -4.12
N ASN A 60 0.11 -22.36 -3.63
CA ASN A 60 -0.02 -21.01 -3.09
C ASN A 60 0.83 -20.85 -1.82
N LEU A 61 1.18 -19.62 -1.47
CA LEU A 61 2.07 -19.35 -0.33
C LEU A 61 1.49 -19.86 0.99
N GLN A 62 0.19 -19.77 1.17
CA GLN A 62 -0.50 -20.24 2.37
C GLN A 62 -0.23 -21.74 2.61
N ARG A 63 -0.42 -22.56 1.58
CA ARG A 63 -0.18 -24.02 1.68
C ARG A 63 1.28 -24.37 1.94
N ASP A 64 2.22 -23.59 1.34
CA ASP A 64 3.64 -23.80 1.58
C ASP A 64 4.01 -23.48 3.03
N LEU A 65 3.44 -22.41 3.62
CA LEU A 65 3.63 -22.03 5.02
C LEU A 65 3.03 -23.08 5.98
N GLU A 66 1.84 -23.58 5.68
CA GLU A 66 1.21 -24.68 6.45
C GLU A 66 2.07 -25.97 6.43
N GLU A 67 2.71 -26.25 5.30
CA GLU A 67 3.56 -27.44 5.17
C GLU A 67 4.89 -27.29 5.91
N VAL A 68 5.58 -26.13 5.81
CA VAL A 68 6.83 -25.91 6.55
C VAL A 68 6.62 -25.83 8.05
N HIS A 69 5.44 -25.43 8.52
CA HIS A 69 5.07 -25.42 9.94
C HIS A 69 5.15 -26.82 10.57
N LYS A 70 5.06 -27.89 9.78
CA LYS A 70 5.19 -29.30 10.22
C LYS A 70 6.65 -29.78 10.23
N CYS A 71 7.58 -28.90 9.85
CA CYS A 71 8.99 -29.24 9.64
C CYS A 71 9.91 -28.59 10.66
N ILE A 72 11.14 -29.06 10.68
CA ILE A 72 12.31 -28.32 11.19
C ILE A 72 13.24 -28.00 10.03
N LEU A 73 13.95 -26.87 10.12
CA LEU A 73 14.94 -26.46 9.13
C LEU A 73 16.31 -26.96 9.57
N ILE A 74 16.93 -27.79 8.76
CA ILE A 74 18.22 -28.43 9.10
C ILE A 74 19.17 -28.45 7.90
N CYS A 75 20.47 -28.56 8.14
CA CYS A 75 21.43 -28.77 7.06
C CYS A 75 21.48 -30.23 6.62
N ALA A 76 21.97 -30.46 5.40
CA ALA A 76 22.10 -31.81 4.82
C ALA A 76 22.84 -32.81 5.70
N ASN A 77 23.82 -32.39 6.54
CA ASN A 77 24.53 -33.27 7.45
C ASN A 77 23.61 -33.70 8.61
N CYS A 78 23.02 -32.76 9.34
CA CYS A 78 22.09 -33.09 10.42
C CYS A 78 20.89 -33.89 9.90
N HIS A 79 20.44 -33.66 8.65
CA HIS A 79 19.37 -34.44 8.04
C HIS A 79 19.77 -35.95 7.90
N ARG A 80 21.00 -36.23 7.49
CA ARG A 80 21.52 -37.62 7.44
C ARG A 80 21.64 -38.23 8.81
N GLU A 81 22.09 -37.46 9.83
CA GLU A 81 22.20 -37.92 11.22
C GLU A 81 20.83 -38.29 11.80
N ILE A 82 19.77 -37.49 11.51
CA ILE A 82 18.40 -37.83 11.90
C ILE A 82 17.95 -39.15 11.27
N HIS A 83 18.19 -39.34 9.97
CA HIS A 83 17.84 -40.59 9.30
C HIS A 83 18.67 -41.78 9.76
N ALA A 84 19.83 -41.53 10.33
CA ALA A 84 20.67 -42.57 10.98
C ALA A 84 20.21 -42.90 12.43
N GLY A 85 19.17 -42.22 12.93
CA GLY A 85 18.59 -42.46 14.25
C GLY A 85 19.35 -41.76 15.40
N SER A 86 20.12 -40.70 15.11
CA SER A 86 20.89 -39.96 16.11
C SER A 86 20.04 -39.07 17.02
N TYR A 87 18.79 -38.86 16.71
CA TYR A 87 17.88 -37.97 17.46
C TYR A 87 16.51 -38.62 17.65
N SER A 88 15.93 -38.45 18.84
CA SER A 88 14.53 -38.81 19.13
C SER A 88 13.57 -37.75 18.62
N LEU A 89 12.28 -38.12 18.49
CA LEU A 89 11.24 -37.15 18.08
C LEU A 89 11.09 -36.02 19.09
N GLU A 90 11.19 -36.28 20.38
CA GLU A 90 11.13 -35.28 21.44
C GLU A 90 12.25 -34.26 21.33
N GLU A 91 13.47 -34.70 21.05
CA GLU A 91 14.61 -33.83 20.81
C GLU A 91 14.38 -32.95 19.57
N LEU A 92 13.88 -33.52 18.47
CA LEU A 92 13.62 -32.79 17.26
C LEU A 92 12.51 -31.73 17.43
N GLN A 93 11.48 -32.00 18.21
CA GLN A 93 10.44 -31.04 18.54
C GLN A 93 10.97 -29.80 19.28
N HIS A 94 12.04 -29.96 20.10
CA HIS A 94 12.71 -28.86 20.78
C HIS A 94 13.41 -27.88 19.81
N TYR A 95 13.79 -28.35 18.64
CA TYR A 95 14.43 -27.55 17.58
C TYR A 95 13.44 -26.90 16.62
N GLN A 96 12.13 -27.09 16.80
CA GLN A 96 11.15 -26.49 15.94
C GLN A 96 11.08 -24.98 16.17
N TYR A 97 11.24 -24.21 15.11
CA TYR A 97 11.11 -22.77 15.10
C TYR A 97 10.27 -22.32 13.91
N TYR A 98 9.35 -21.41 14.16
CA TYR A 98 8.51 -20.81 13.13
C TYR A 98 8.20 -19.36 13.54
N ASP A 99 8.42 -18.42 12.62
CA ASP A 99 8.14 -17.00 12.82
C ASP A 99 6.77 -16.65 12.23
N ASP A 100 5.75 -16.69 13.08
CA ASP A 100 4.37 -16.37 12.69
C ASP A 100 4.21 -14.94 12.17
N VAL A 101 4.94 -13.98 12.75
CA VAL A 101 4.88 -12.57 12.36
C VAL A 101 5.45 -12.37 10.95
N PHE A 102 6.57 -12.98 10.67
CA PHE A 102 7.17 -12.93 9.35
C PHE A 102 6.33 -13.67 8.30
N ALA A 103 5.76 -14.82 8.66
CA ALA A 103 4.86 -15.59 7.80
C ALA A 103 3.61 -14.78 7.42
N GLU A 104 2.98 -14.12 8.39
CA GLU A 104 1.82 -13.25 8.16
C GLU A 104 2.18 -12.05 7.26
N ALA A 105 3.32 -11.41 7.50
CA ALA A 105 3.81 -10.32 6.67
C ALA A 105 3.99 -10.75 5.20
N LEU A 106 4.55 -11.95 4.97
CA LEU A 106 4.69 -12.52 3.63
C LEU A 106 3.34 -12.78 2.95
N LEU A 107 2.33 -13.24 3.70
CA LEU A 107 0.98 -13.46 3.18
C LEU A 107 0.33 -12.14 2.77
N ILE A 108 0.42 -11.12 3.60
CA ILE A 108 -0.11 -9.78 3.31
C ILE A 108 0.56 -9.21 2.05
N GLU A 109 1.88 -9.31 1.94
CA GLU A 109 2.62 -8.85 0.75
C GLU A 109 2.20 -9.61 -0.51
N ASN A 110 2.03 -10.92 -0.40
CA ASN A 110 1.56 -11.75 -1.52
C ASN A 110 0.15 -11.37 -1.98
N GLN A 111 -0.78 -11.11 -1.04
CA GLN A 111 -2.15 -10.66 -1.31
C GLN A 111 -2.16 -9.28 -1.98
N LYS A 112 -1.29 -8.35 -1.55
CA LYS A 112 -1.11 -7.05 -2.20
C LYS A 112 -0.63 -7.20 -3.65
N LYS A 113 0.36 -8.07 -3.91
CA LYS A 113 0.86 -8.37 -5.27
C LYS A 113 -0.22 -8.99 -6.18
N GLN A 114 -1.14 -9.75 -5.60
CA GLN A 114 -2.29 -10.33 -6.31
C GLN A 114 -3.46 -9.36 -6.47
N GLY A 115 -3.37 -8.14 -5.90
CA GLY A 115 -4.44 -7.14 -5.95
C GLY A 115 -5.66 -7.49 -5.07
N LEU A 116 -5.53 -8.47 -4.18
CA LEU A 116 -6.58 -8.88 -3.24
C LEU A 116 -6.75 -7.87 -2.10
N ILE A 117 -5.66 -7.19 -1.73
CA ILE A 117 -5.66 -6.09 -0.77
C ILE A 117 -5.27 -4.82 -1.53
N LYS A 118 -6.15 -3.83 -1.52
CA LYS A 118 -5.88 -2.49 -2.07
C LYS A 118 -5.34 -1.59 -0.96
N GLU A 119 -4.23 -0.93 -1.21
CA GLU A 119 -3.76 0.13 -0.33
C GLU A 119 -4.58 1.38 -0.60
N SER A 120 -5.25 1.90 0.42
CA SER A 120 -5.95 3.19 0.37
C SER A 120 -5.06 4.28 0.93
N PHE A 121 -4.94 5.37 0.20
CA PHE A 121 -4.19 6.55 0.59
C PHE A 121 -5.17 7.67 0.92
N TYR A 122 -4.89 8.42 1.96
CA TYR A 122 -5.79 9.48 2.43
C TYR A 122 -5.09 10.83 2.46
N CYS A 123 -5.84 11.87 2.14
CA CYS A 123 -5.37 13.25 2.20
C CYS A 123 -4.98 13.63 3.63
N LEU A 124 -3.75 14.07 3.82
CA LEU A 124 -3.20 14.45 5.13
C LEU A 124 -3.96 15.61 5.81
N ASN A 125 -4.68 16.43 5.02
CA ASN A 125 -5.40 17.59 5.54
C ASN A 125 -6.90 17.34 5.79
N CYS A 126 -7.58 16.52 4.99
CA CYS A 126 -9.04 16.36 5.10
C CYS A 126 -9.51 14.90 5.16
N GLY A 127 -8.62 13.92 5.15
CA GLY A 127 -8.95 12.50 5.23
C GLY A 127 -9.62 11.91 3.98
N LYS A 128 -9.81 12.68 2.90
CA LYS A 128 -10.41 12.18 1.66
C LYS A 128 -9.47 11.18 0.99
N GLU A 129 -10.02 10.08 0.48
CA GLU A 129 -9.23 9.10 -0.27
C GLU A 129 -8.60 9.74 -1.51
N ILE A 130 -7.32 9.44 -1.74
CA ILE A 130 -6.50 9.95 -2.85
C ILE A 130 -5.80 8.81 -3.56
N THR A 131 -5.30 9.06 -4.76
CA THR A 131 -4.50 8.09 -5.50
C THR A 131 -3.07 8.02 -4.98
N LYS A 132 -2.41 6.88 -5.18
CA LYS A 132 -1.00 6.65 -4.83
C LYS A 132 -0.06 7.72 -5.42
N ASP A 133 -0.40 8.28 -6.57
CA ASP A 133 0.45 9.22 -7.31
C ASP A 133 0.39 10.67 -6.77
N SER A 134 -0.32 10.91 -5.67
CA SER A 134 -0.37 12.23 -5.06
C SER A 134 0.95 12.59 -4.39
N GLN A 135 1.84 13.29 -5.12
CA GLN A 135 3.16 13.71 -4.63
C GLN A 135 3.12 14.58 -3.37
N SER A 136 2.02 15.33 -3.17
CA SER A 136 1.86 16.21 -2.01
C SER A 136 1.22 15.52 -0.80
N GLY A 137 0.72 14.30 -0.94
CA GLY A 137 -0.11 13.65 0.08
C GLY A 137 -1.45 14.34 0.32
N LEU A 138 -1.84 15.29 -0.54
CA LEU A 138 -3.07 16.06 -0.43
C LEU A 138 -4.02 15.78 -1.60
N CYS A 139 -5.32 15.84 -1.36
CA CYS A 139 -6.30 15.81 -2.44
C CYS A 139 -6.24 17.11 -3.27
N GLY A 140 -6.72 17.06 -4.51
CA GLY A 140 -6.66 18.21 -5.42
C GLY A 140 -7.36 19.46 -4.88
N GLU A 141 -8.33 19.30 -3.99
CA GLU A 141 -9.01 20.41 -3.33
C GLU A 141 -8.13 21.07 -2.27
N CYS A 142 -7.46 20.28 -1.43
CA CYS A 142 -6.53 20.79 -0.43
C CYS A 142 -5.30 21.43 -1.08
N VAL A 143 -4.75 20.86 -2.16
CA VAL A 143 -3.68 21.50 -2.96
C VAL A 143 -4.13 22.84 -3.51
N ARG A 144 -5.37 22.94 -4.01
CA ARG A 144 -5.90 24.25 -4.49
C ARG A 144 -6.04 25.26 -3.36
N LYS A 145 -6.42 24.83 -2.16
CA LYS A 145 -6.49 25.73 -0.99
C LYS A 145 -5.11 26.24 -0.58
N THR A 146 -4.09 25.38 -0.54
CA THR A 146 -2.71 25.82 -0.19
C THR A 146 -2.08 26.74 -1.23
N LYS A 147 -2.48 26.65 -2.50
CA LYS A 147 -2.00 27.51 -3.60
C LYS A 147 -2.79 28.81 -3.75
N ARG A 148 -3.80 29.05 -2.92
CA ARG A 148 -4.57 30.31 -3.00
C ARG A 148 -3.73 31.48 -2.52
N VAL A 149 -3.70 32.54 -3.33
CA VAL A 149 -2.97 33.78 -3.02
C VAL A 149 -3.72 34.61 -1.97
N CYS A 150 -5.05 34.46 -1.88
CA CYS A 150 -5.90 35.17 -0.93
C CYS A 150 -7.10 34.31 -0.52
N GLU A 151 -7.71 34.63 0.62
CA GLU A 151 -8.99 34.10 1.01
C GLU A 151 -10.10 34.71 0.13
N ARG A 152 -11.00 33.87 -0.35
CA ARG A 152 -12.10 34.34 -1.19
C ARG A 152 -13.23 34.86 -0.29
N PRO A 153 -13.90 35.94 -0.68
CA PRO A 153 -15.11 36.40 0.01
C PRO A 153 -16.18 35.32 -0.06
N SER A 154 -17.11 35.35 0.89
CA SER A 154 -18.32 34.55 0.83
C SER A 154 -19.17 34.91 -0.38
N ARG A 155 -20.16 34.06 -0.73
CA ARG A 155 -21.08 34.36 -1.83
C ARG A 155 -21.79 35.70 -1.64
N GLU A 156 -22.30 35.95 -0.44
CA GLU A 156 -23.03 37.18 -0.12
C GLU A 156 -22.13 38.41 -0.12
N GLU A 157 -20.94 38.33 0.39
CA GLU A 157 -19.97 39.41 0.32
C GLU A 157 -19.59 39.74 -1.14
N LEU A 158 -19.33 38.71 -1.94
CA LEU A 158 -19.03 38.92 -3.37
C LEU A 158 -20.22 39.50 -4.10
N LYS A 159 -21.46 39.04 -3.86
CA LYS A 159 -22.71 39.56 -4.42
C LYS A 159 -22.85 41.07 -4.15
N ASN A 160 -22.60 41.50 -2.93
CA ASN A 160 -22.64 42.90 -2.53
C ASN A 160 -21.52 43.72 -3.17
N LEU A 161 -20.29 43.21 -3.19
CA LEU A 161 -19.14 43.88 -3.81
C LEU A 161 -19.34 44.12 -5.30
N ILE A 162 -19.79 43.11 -6.08
CA ILE A 162 -19.97 43.27 -7.53
C ILE A 162 -21.11 44.18 -7.90
N ARG A 163 -22.09 44.44 -7.01
CA ARG A 163 -23.16 45.38 -7.19
C ARG A 163 -22.70 46.85 -7.10
N THR A 164 -21.80 47.10 -6.14
CA THR A 164 -21.39 48.45 -5.76
C THR A 164 -20.04 48.87 -6.32
N THR A 165 -19.16 47.92 -6.57
CA THR A 165 -17.75 48.18 -6.87
C THR A 165 -17.34 47.57 -8.21
N PRO A 166 -16.56 48.28 -9.05
CA PRO A 166 -16.04 47.74 -10.30
C PRO A 166 -15.10 46.55 -10.06
N PHE A 167 -15.17 45.53 -10.96
CA PHE A 167 -14.32 44.31 -10.87
C PHE A 167 -12.83 44.61 -10.74
N THR A 168 -12.33 45.66 -11.39
CA THR A 168 -10.91 46.04 -11.29
C THR A 168 -10.54 46.56 -9.90
N GLN A 169 -11.43 47.19 -9.18
CA GLN A 169 -11.18 47.65 -7.79
C GLN A 169 -11.28 46.47 -6.82
N ILE A 170 -12.26 45.58 -6.98
CA ILE A 170 -12.34 44.35 -6.19
C ILE A 170 -11.07 43.52 -6.40
N ALA A 171 -10.61 43.40 -7.64
CA ALA A 171 -9.38 42.67 -7.97
C ALA A 171 -8.12 43.23 -7.25
N LYS A 172 -8.02 44.57 -7.18
CA LYS A 172 -6.94 45.23 -6.43
C LYS A 172 -7.04 44.95 -4.92
N GLN A 173 -8.24 45.00 -4.35
CA GLN A 173 -8.50 44.75 -2.91
C GLN A 173 -8.04 43.35 -2.50
N TYR A 174 -8.27 42.33 -3.35
CA TYR A 174 -7.89 40.94 -3.08
C TYR A 174 -6.55 40.53 -3.69
N ASN A 175 -5.81 41.47 -4.28
CA ASN A 175 -4.53 41.23 -4.96
C ASN A 175 -4.61 40.10 -6.01
N VAL A 176 -5.64 40.12 -6.82
CA VAL A 176 -5.90 39.14 -7.90
C VAL A 176 -6.22 39.87 -9.21
N SER A 177 -6.34 39.15 -10.31
CA SER A 177 -6.82 39.71 -11.58
C SER A 177 -8.36 39.85 -11.57
N ASP A 178 -8.89 40.79 -12.37
CA ASP A 178 -10.33 40.93 -12.59
C ASP A 178 -10.98 39.64 -13.16
N ASN A 179 -10.20 38.89 -13.95
CA ASN A 179 -10.61 37.58 -14.45
C ASN A 179 -10.76 36.53 -13.32
N ALA A 180 -10.01 36.65 -12.25
CA ALA A 180 -10.18 35.79 -11.06
C ALA A 180 -11.51 36.10 -10.37
N ILE A 181 -11.87 37.38 -10.24
CA ILE A 181 -13.16 37.77 -9.69
C ILE A 181 -14.33 37.22 -10.54
N ARG A 182 -14.21 37.28 -11.88
CA ARG A 182 -15.23 36.67 -12.78
C ARG A 182 -15.37 35.17 -12.58
N LYS A 183 -14.25 34.45 -12.39
CA LYS A 183 -14.28 33.02 -12.05
C LYS A 183 -14.90 32.75 -10.69
N TRP A 184 -14.76 33.67 -9.73
CA TRP A 184 -15.45 33.54 -8.45
C TRP A 184 -16.96 33.72 -8.62
N CYS A 185 -17.39 34.69 -9.44
CA CYS A 185 -18.80 34.85 -9.81
C CYS A 185 -19.35 33.55 -10.43
N ASP A 186 -18.63 32.97 -11.41
CA ASP A 186 -19.04 31.69 -12.02
C ASP A 186 -19.18 30.57 -10.99
N SER A 187 -18.24 30.48 -10.02
CA SER A 187 -18.25 29.42 -8.97
C SER A 187 -19.39 29.59 -7.95
N TYR A 188 -19.94 30.79 -7.79
CA TYR A 188 -21.03 31.11 -6.90
C TYR A 188 -22.37 31.30 -7.62
N ASN A 189 -22.44 31.01 -8.94
CA ASN A 189 -23.58 31.26 -9.80
C ASN A 189 -24.03 32.72 -9.76
N LEU A 190 -23.09 33.65 -9.76
CA LEU A 190 -23.34 35.11 -9.81
C LEU A 190 -23.07 35.65 -11.22
N PRO A 191 -23.76 36.74 -11.65
CA PRO A 191 -23.49 37.36 -12.92
C PRO A 191 -22.06 37.91 -13.02
N ARG A 192 -21.34 37.60 -14.14
CA ARG A 192 -19.94 37.94 -14.36
C ARG A 192 -19.70 39.19 -15.22
N LYS A 193 -20.77 39.79 -15.74
CA LYS A 193 -20.69 40.99 -16.61
C LYS A 193 -21.30 42.17 -15.91
N SER A 194 -20.53 43.26 -15.75
CA SER A 194 -21.01 44.50 -15.12
C SER A 194 -22.24 45.08 -15.79
N THR A 195 -22.40 44.94 -17.12
CA THR A 195 -23.59 45.37 -17.86
C THR A 195 -24.84 44.63 -17.42
N VAL A 196 -24.72 43.31 -17.20
CA VAL A 196 -25.84 42.49 -16.74
C VAL A 196 -26.20 42.85 -15.30
N ILE A 197 -25.21 43.05 -14.43
CA ILE A 197 -25.41 43.39 -13.02
C ILE A 197 -26.15 44.73 -12.86
N LYS A 198 -25.82 45.73 -13.70
CA LYS A 198 -26.48 47.05 -13.68
C LYS A 198 -27.92 47.01 -14.10
N ASN A 199 -28.32 46.04 -14.92
CA ASN A 199 -29.70 45.95 -15.44
C ASN A 199 -30.69 45.32 -14.45
N TYR A 200 -30.24 44.69 -13.39
CA TYR A 200 -31.13 44.17 -12.34
C TYR A 200 -31.73 45.31 -11.53
N THR A 201 -33.02 45.26 -11.28
CA THR A 201 -33.67 46.07 -10.24
C THR A 201 -33.21 45.62 -8.86
N ASN A 202 -33.49 46.39 -7.81
CA ASN A 202 -33.10 46.01 -6.45
C ASN A 202 -33.81 44.74 -5.98
N ASP A 203 -35.08 44.58 -6.36
CA ASP A 203 -35.87 43.39 -5.98
C ASP A 203 -35.37 42.13 -6.71
N GLU A 204 -35.09 42.25 -8.02
CA GLU A 204 -34.49 41.14 -8.78
C GLU A 204 -33.11 40.76 -8.27
N TRP A 205 -32.29 41.77 -7.85
CA TRP A 205 -30.96 41.51 -7.29
C TRP A 205 -31.02 40.75 -5.97
N GLN A 206 -32.06 40.91 -5.18
CA GLN A 206 -32.27 40.16 -3.96
C GLN A 206 -32.44 38.65 -4.23
N LEU A 207 -33.01 38.29 -5.37
CA LEU A 207 -33.29 36.90 -5.78
C LEU A 207 -32.10 36.22 -6.45
N VAL A 208 -31.06 36.96 -6.86
CA VAL A 208 -29.80 36.43 -7.39
C VAL A 208 -29.00 35.81 -6.23
#